data_05e9b73cf5e41dd847b4826bf0814bbc
#
_entry.id   05e9b73cf5e41dd847b4826bf0814bbc
#
_cell.length_a   1.000
_cell.length_b   1.000
_cell.length_c   1.000
_cell.angle_alpha   90.00
_cell.angle_beta   90.00
_cell.angle_gamma   90.00
#
_symmetry.space_group_name_H-M   'P 1'
#
loop_
_entity.id
_entity.type
_entity.pdbx_description
1 polymer ?
#
loop_
_entity_poly.entity_id
_entity_poly.type
_entity_poly.pdbx_seq_one_letter_code
_entity_poly.pdbx_strand_id
1 'polypeptide(L)'
;TKGTVSGVIANMVTLVVDGPVAQNEICYISTGGDKLMAEVIKVVGSHVYVQVFESTRGLKVGAEAEFTGHMLEVTLGPGMLSKNYDGLQNDLDKMDGVFLKRGQYTYPLDKERVWHFVPLANVGDKVQASAWLGQVDENFQPLKIMAPFTMKGTATVKTIMPEGDYKIEDTIAILTDEEGNDIPVTMIQRWPVKRAMTNYKEKPRPFKLLE
;
A
#
# COMPACT_ATOMS: atom_id res chain seq x y z
N THR A 1 -3.73 5.53 17.28
CA THR A 1 -4.18 6.82 17.82
C THR A 1 -5.61 7.08 17.38
N LYS A 2 -6.43 7.62 18.27
CA LYS A 2 -7.79 8.09 17.98
C LYS A 2 -7.86 9.61 18.07
N GLY A 3 -8.85 10.18 17.40
CA GLY A 3 -9.10 11.62 17.41
C GLY A 3 -10.57 11.95 17.32
N THR A 4 -10.89 13.19 17.65
CA THR A 4 -12.26 13.71 17.59
C THR A 4 -12.26 15.00 16.79
N VAL A 5 -13.21 15.17 15.88
CA VAL A 5 -13.38 16.38 15.07
C VAL A 5 -13.75 17.56 15.97
N SER A 6 -12.94 18.60 15.95
CA SER A 6 -13.16 19.86 16.68
C SER A 6 -13.57 21.01 15.76
N GLY A 7 -13.26 20.94 14.46
CA GLY A 7 -13.65 21.96 13.49
C GLY A 7 -13.59 21.43 12.05
N VAL A 8 -14.41 22.03 11.19
CA VAL A 8 -14.47 21.69 9.74
C VAL A 8 -14.52 22.99 8.95
N ILE A 9 -13.59 23.17 8.03
CA ILE A 9 -13.52 24.32 7.10
C ILE A 9 -13.26 23.77 5.69
N ALA A 10 -14.28 23.73 4.87
CA ALA A 10 -14.20 23.09 3.55
C ALA A 10 -13.72 21.64 3.67
N ASN A 11 -12.61 21.27 3.01
CA ASN A 11 -12.00 19.94 3.12
C ASN A 11 -10.92 19.83 4.21
N MET A 12 -10.68 20.91 4.96
CA MET A 12 -9.77 20.91 6.11
C MET A 12 -10.54 20.61 7.39
N VAL A 13 -10.09 19.61 8.12
CA VAL A 13 -10.68 19.20 9.39
C VAL A 13 -9.64 19.30 10.48
N THR A 14 -10.05 19.87 11.63
CA THR A 14 -9.23 19.91 12.83
C THR A 14 -9.67 18.80 13.76
N LEU A 15 -8.72 17.98 14.19
CA LEU A 15 -8.92 16.89 15.14
C LEU A 15 -8.18 17.19 16.45
N VAL A 16 -8.76 16.76 17.57
CA VAL A 16 -8.06 16.63 18.84
C VAL A 16 -7.75 15.15 19.05
N VAL A 17 -6.46 14.83 19.30
CA VAL A 17 -5.99 13.44 19.34
C VAL A 17 -5.52 13.06 20.75
N ASP A 18 -5.60 11.76 21.04
CA ASP A 18 -5.24 11.13 22.33
C ASP A 18 -3.84 10.52 22.35
N GLY A 19 -3.08 10.62 21.26
CA GLY A 19 -1.76 10.02 21.13
C GLY A 19 -0.92 10.63 20.02
N PRO A 20 0.28 10.09 19.77
CA PRO A 20 1.18 10.59 18.75
C PRO A 20 0.61 10.37 17.34
N VAL A 21 0.78 11.37 16.49
CA VAL A 21 0.41 11.37 15.08
C VAL A 21 1.54 11.97 14.27
N ALA A 22 1.84 11.36 13.13
CA ALA A 22 2.88 11.83 12.21
C ALA A 22 2.30 12.68 11.07
N GLN A 23 3.10 13.58 10.52
CA GLN A 23 2.76 14.30 9.30
C GLN A 23 2.67 13.33 8.12
N ASN A 24 1.72 13.58 7.21
CA ASN A 24 1.34 12.72 6.07
C ASN A 24 0.73 11.36 6.47
N GLU A 25 0.45 11.13 7.74
CA GLU A 25 -0.27 9.94 8.17
C GLU A 25 -1.70 9.96 7.67
N ILE A 26 -2.24 8.81 7.32
CA ILE A 26 -3.65 8.66 6.92
C ILE A 26 -4.52 8.39 8.12
N CYS A 27 -5.69 9.00 8.13
CA CYS A 27 -6.76 8.70 9.07
C CYS A 27 -8.09 8.52 8.36
N TYR A 28 -9.01 7.85 9.03
CA TYR A 28 -10.40 7.68 8.60
C TYR A 28 -11.33 8.38 9.57
N ILE A 29 -12.17 9.29 9.07
CA ILE A 29 -13.15 10.02 9.85
C ILE A 29 -14.53 9.40 9.63
N SER A 30 -15.20 8.97 10.70
CA SER A 30 -16.50 8.34 10.64
C SER A 30 -17.63 9.40 10.54
N THR A 31 -18.53 9.27 9.57
CA THR A 31 -19.65 10.17 9.40
C THR A 31 -20.85 9.47 8.76
N GLY A 32 -21.99 9.41 9.45
CA GLY A 32 -23.26 8.92 8.89
C GLY A 32 -23.23 7.49 8.31
N GLY A 33 -22.31 6.66 8.73
CA GLY A 33 -22.10 5.30 8.20
C GLY A 33 -20.95 5.18 7.18
N ASP A 34 -20.42 6.32 6.69
CA ASP A 34 -19.27 6.37 5.80
C ASP A 34 -17.99 6.57 6.59
N LYS A 35 -16.86 6.13 6.02
CA LYS A 35 -15.51 6.45 6.49
C LYS A 35 -14.83 7.33 5.44
N LEU A 36 -14.44 8.55 5.82
CA LEU A 36 -13.76 9.49 4.94
C LEU A 36 -12.26 9.40 5.16
N MET A 37 -11.51 9.15 4.10
CA MET A 37 -10.05 9.15 4.16
C MET A 37 -9.51 10.58 4.19
N ALA A 38 -8.55 10.84 5.09
CA ALA A 38 -7.89 12.11 5.21
C ALA A 38 -6.40 11.94 5.49
N GLU A 39 -5.63 12.96 5.11
CA GLU A 39 -4.17 13.00 5.33
C GLU A 39 -3.81 14.11 6.29
N VAL A 40 -2.89 13.83 7.21
CA VAL A 40 -2.35 14.81 8.17
C VAL A 40 -1.46 15.81 7.45
N ILE A 41 -1.86 17.08 7.48
CA ILE A 41 -1.10 18.19 6.89
C ILE A 41 -0.20 18.85 7.95
N LYS A 42 -0.71 18.99 9.19
CA LYS A 42 0.01 19.68 10.26
C LYS A 42 -0.38 19.13 11.62
N VAL A 43 0.60 19.07 12.52
CA VAL A 43 0.42 18.69 13.93
C VAL A 43 0.87 19.84 14.80
N VAL A 44 0.04 20.27 15.76
CA VAL A 44 0.33 21.32 16.73
C VAL A 44 -0.16 20.88 18.10
N GLY A 45 0.72 20.35 18.92
CA GLY A 45 0.35 19.73 20.19
C GLY A 45 -0.65 18.59 20.00
N SER A 46 -1.79 18.65 20.68
CA SER A 46 -2.90 17.69 20.51
C SER A 46 -3.83 18.00 19.33
N HIS A 47 -3.62 19.10 18.62
CA HIS A 47 -4.43 19.50 17.47
C HIS A 47 -3.76 19.03 16.18
N VAL A 48 -4.52 18.27 15.37
CA VAL A 48 -4.08 17.74 14.09
C VAL A 48 -4.99 18.31 13.00
N TYR A 49 -4.36 18.89 11.98
CA TYR A 49 -5.04 19.42 10.80
C TYR A 49 -4.92 18.40 9.68
N VAL A 50 -6.05 17.93 9.21
CA VAL A 50 -6.12 16.92 8.15
C VAL A 50 -6.87 17.46 6.95
N GLN A 51 -6.46 17.03 5.77
CA GLN A 51 -7.17 17.27 4.52
C GLN A 51 -7.95 16.02 4.13
N VAL A 52 -9.25 16.14 4.04
CA VAL A 52 -10.14 15.07 3.58
C VAL A 52 -10.09 15.04 2.04
N PHE A 53 -9.91 13.85 1.46
CA PHE A 53 -9.83 13.68 0.00
C PHE A 53 -11.19 13.81 -0.68
N GLU A 54 -12.26 13.60 0.07
CA GLU A 54 -13.64 13.60 -0.42
C GLU A 54 -14.43 14.77 0.16
N SER A 55 -15.71 14.85 -0.21
CA SER A 55 -16.61 15.87 0.34
C SER A 55 -16.83 15.69 1.83
N THR A 56 -16.60 16.75 2.60
CA THR A 56 -16.88 16.82 4.06
C THR A 56 -18.34 17.13 4.39
N ARG A 57 -19.21 17.18 3.39
CA ARG A 57 -20.63 17.52 3.58
C ARG A 57 -21.29 16.56 4.57
N GLY A 58 -21.90 17.12 5.63
CA GLY A 58 -22.56 16.34 6.68
C GLY A 58 -21.61 15.86 7.80
N LEU A 59 -20.30 16.12 7.70
CA LEU A 59 -19.38 15.88 8.80
C LEU A 59 -19.65 16.84 9.95
N LYS A 60 -19.75 16.31 11.16
CA LYS A 60 -20.08 17.07 12.38
C LYS A 60 -18.88 17.11 13.32
N VAL A 61 -18.81 18.19 14.11
CA VAL A 61 -17.93 18.25 15.29
C VAL A 61 -18.33 17.13 16.25
N GLY A 62 -17.34 16.47 16.86
CA GLY A 62 -17.54 15.30 17.69
C GLY A 62 -17.44 13.96 16.95
N ALA A 63 -17.33 13.96 15.61
CA ALA A 63 -17.11 12.73 14.85
C ALA A 63 -15.75 12.09 15.21
N GLU A 64 -15.69 10.77 15.23
CA GLU A 64 -14.48 10.01 15.57
C GLU A 64 -13.57 9.86 14.35
N ALA A 65 -12.25 9.90 14.60
CA ALA A 65 -11.21 9.61 13.63
C ALA A 65 -10.26 8.55 14.15
N GLU A 66 -9.85 7.64 13.26
CA GLU A 66 -8.88 6.57 13.53
C GLU A 66 -7.65 6.78 12.65
N PHE A 67 -6.47 6.86 13.26
CA PHE A 67 -5.20 7.02 12.57
C PHE A 67 -4.58 5.66 12.27
N THR A 68 -4.01 5.52 11.08
CA THR A 68 -3.51 4.23 10.57
C THR A 68 -2.08 3.92 10.97
N GLY A 69 -1.30 4.91 11.38
CA GLY A 69 0.13 4.77 11.67
C GLY A 69 1.02 4.78 10.42
N HIS A 70 0.46 4.95 9.22
CA HIS A 70 1.23 4.97 7.97
C HIS A 70 0.71 6.05 7.00
N MET A 71 1.57 6.41 6.04
CA MET A 71 1.23 7.33 4.95
C MET A 71 0.31 6.66 3.94
N LEU A 72 -0.20 7.43 2.97
CA LEU A 72 -0.88 6.86 1.81
C LEU A 72 0.09 5.92 1.07
N GLU A 73 -0.33 4.67 0.89
CA GLU A 73 0.44 3.61 0.25
C GLU A 73 -0.26 3.13 -1.01
N VAL A 74 0.54 2.70 -1.97
CA VAL A 74 0.06 1.92 -3.12
C VAL A 74 0.38 0.45 -2.92
N THR A 75 -0.50 -0.41 -3.37
CA THR A 75 -0.30 -1.86 -3.44
C THR A 75 0.18 -2.22 -4.82
N LEU A 76 1.40 -2.72 -4.92
CA LEU A 76 2.06 -3.10 -6.16
C LEU A 76 2.13 -4.62 -6.23
N GLY A 77 1.74 -5.20 -7.36
CA GLY A 77 1.75 -6.66 -7.54
C GLY A 77 1.08 -7.09 -8.84
N PRO A 78 0.99 -8.40 -9.09
CA PRO A 78 0.34 -8.93 -10.27
C PRO A 78 -1.15 -8.55 -10.34
N GLY A 79 -1.62 -8.20 -11.52
CA GLY A 79 -3.01 -7.82 -11.76
C GLY A 79 -3.26 -6.32 -11.86
N MET A 80 -2.19 -5.50 -11.92
CA MET A 80 -2.30 -4.07 -12.12
C MET A 80 -2.46 -3.68 -13.59
N LEU A 81 -1.88 -4.45 -14.51
CA LEU A 81 -1.95 -4.15 -15.93
C LEU A 81 -3.38 -4.24 -16.46
N SER A 82 -3.74 -3.38 -17.39
CA SER A 82 -5.07 -3.29 -18.00
C SER A 82 -6.20 -2.96 -17.00
N LYS A 83 -5.87 -2.26 -15.92
CA LYS A 83 -6.80 -1.74 -14.91
C LYS A 83 -6.81 -0.22 -14.89
N ASN A 84 -7.96 0.34 -14.54
CA ASN A 84 -8.14 1.77 -14.35
C ASN A 84 -8.31 2.07 -12.86
N TYR A 85 -7.49 2.98 -12.33
CA TYR A 85 -7.50 3.36 -10.93
C TYR A 85 -7.78 4.86 -10.77
N ASP A 86 -8.39 5.21 -9.65
CA ASP A 86 -8.44 6.60 -9.19
C ASP A 86 -7.14 6.99 -8.46
N GLY A 87 -7.07 8.24 -7.95
CA GLY A 87 -5.90 8.75 -7.22
C GLY A 87 -5.63 8.08 -5.86
N LEU A 88 -6.54 7.27 -5.36
CA LEU A 88 -6.40 6.48 -4.12
C LEU A 88 -6.23 4.97 -4.40
N GLN A 89 -5.99 4.61 -5.66
CA GLN A 89 -5.86 3.24 -6.15
C GLN A 89 -7.13 2.39 -5.97
N ASN A 90 -8.31 3.01 -6.04
CA ASN A 90 -9.55 2.25 -6.16
C ASN A 90 -9.69 1.72 -7.58
N ASP A 91 -10.00 0.43 -7.72
CA ASP A 91 -10.29 -0.21 -9.01
C ASP A 91 -11.63 0.29 -9.53
N LEU A 92 -11.62 1.14 -10.56
CA LEU A 92 -12.82 1.78 -11.11
C LEU A 92 -13.76 0.77 -11.76
N ASP A 93 -13.27 -0.36 -12.24
CA ASP A 93 -14.09 -1.43 -12.82
C ASP A 93 -14.95 -2.15 -11.77
N LYS A 94 -14.59 -2.03 -10.49
CA LYS A 94 -15.33 -2.60 -9.34
C LYS A 94 -16.26 -1.59 -8.67
N MET A 95 -16.26 -0.34 -9.13
CA MET A 95 -17.10 0.70 -8.55
C MET A 95 -18.44 0.80 -9.28
N ASP A 96 -19.54 0.79 -8.53
CA ASP A 96 -20.88 0.94 -9.09
C ASP A 96 -21.18 2.40 -9.45
N GLY A 97 -21.57 2.61 -10.71
CA GLY A 97 -22.10 3.89 -11.19
C GLY A 97 -21.10 4.73 -11.98
N VAL A 98 -21.61 5.84 -12.54
CA VAL A 98 -20.85 6.78 -13.39
C VAL A 98 -20.02 7.76 -12.55
N PHE A 99 -20.37 7.95 -11.28
CA PHE A 99 -19.72 8.88 -10.36
C PHE A 99 -19.19 8.14 -9.13
N LEU A 100 -17.99 8.53 -8.69
CA LEU A 100 -17.39 8.02 -7.47
C LEU A 100 -18.26 8.38 -6.26
N LYS A 101 -18.69 7.40 -5.50
CA LYS A 101 -19.46 7.60 -4.27
C LYS A 101 -18.51 7.80 -3.09
N ARG A 102 -18.86 8.72 -2.22
CA ARG A 102 -18.11 9.01 -1.00
C ARG A 102 -18.03 7.79 -0.08
N GLY A 103 -16.85 7.57 0.54
CA GLY A 103 -16.63 6.47 1.49
C GLY A 103 -16.53 5.09 0.85
N GLN A 104 -16.43 5.01 -0.48
CA GLN A 104 -16.34 3.75 -1.22
C GLN A 104 -14.89 3.48 -1.59
N TYR A 105 -14.32 2.42 -1.02
CA TYR A 105 -12.96 1.99 -1.30
C TYR A 105 -12.96 0.55 -1.81
N THR A 106 -12.16 0.28 -2.82
CA THR A 106 -11.99 -1.06 -3.38
C THR A 106 -10.56 -1.54 -3.15
N TYR A 107 -10.38 -2.85 -2.97
CA TYR A 107 -9.04 -3.41 -2.97
C TYR A 107 -8.49 -3.40 -4.41
N PRO A 108 -7.26 -2.87 -4.62
CA PRO A 108 -6.77 -2.60 -5.97
C PRO A 108 -6.50 -3.84 -6.81
N LEU A 109 -6.21 -4.98 -6.18
CA LEU A 109 -5.87 -6.21 -6.87
C LEU A 109 -6.97 -7.26 -6.71
N ASP A 110 -6.94 -8.31 -7.51
CA ASP A 110 -7.80 -9.47 -7.35
C ASP A 110 -7.12 -10.51 -6.46
N LYS A 111 -7.61 -10.66 -5.22
CA LYS A 111 -7.07 -11.61 -4.22
C LYS A 111 -7.35 -13.06 -4.55
N GLU A 112 -8.39 -13.33 -5.32
CA GLU A 112 -8.81 -14.68 -5.66
C GLU A 112 -8.14 -15.19 -6.93
N ARG A 113 -7.57 -14.30 -7.73
CA ARG A 113 -6.83 -14.67 -8.93
C ARG A 113 -5.59 -15.46 -8.58
N VAL A 114 -5.41 -16.57 -9.28
CA VAL A 114 -4.26 -17.46 -9.17
C VAL A 114 -3.24 -17.09 -10.22
N TRP A 115 -1.96 -17.11 -9.84
CA TRP A 115 -0.82 -16.76 -10.69
C TRP A 115 0.18 -17.90 -10.70
N HIS A 116 0.67 -18.25 -11.87
CA HIS A 116 1.72 -19.25 -12.03
C HIS A 116 3.08 -18.65 -11.66
N PHE A 117 3.59 -19.03 -10.50
CA PHE A 117 4.85 -18.54 -9.96
C PHE A 117 6.00 -19.43 -10.40
N VAL A 118 7.06 -18.82 -10.93
CA VAL A 118 8.32 -19.48 -11.29
C VAL A 118 9.44 -18.91 -10.43
N PRO A 119 10.07 -19.71 -9.54
CA PRO A 119 11.17 -19.22 -8.70
C PRO A 119 12.42 -18.91 -9.55
N LEU A 120 13.12 -17.83 -9.18
CA LEU A 120 14.40 -17.42 -9.78
C LEU A 120 15.56 -17.47 -8.79
N ALA A 121 15.27 -17.33 -7.49
CA ALA A 121 16.23 -17.48 -6.42
C ALA A 121 16.25 -18.90 -5.87
N ASN A 122 17.33 -19.27 -5.19
CA ASN A 122 17.50 -20.54 -4.52
C ASN A 122 17.59 -20.37 -3.00
N VAL A 123 17.27 -21.43 -2.26
CA VAL A 123 17.52 -21.47 -0.81
C VAL A 123 19.01 -21.28 -0.54
N GLY A 124 19.33 -20.38 0.38
CA GLY A 124 20.71 -20.00 0.72
C GLY A 124 21.23 -18.78 -0.02
N ASP A 125 20.55 -18.29 -1.06
CA ASP A 125 20.97 -17.08 -1.77
C ASP A 125 20.89 -15.86 -0.85
N LYS A 126 21.88 -14.97 -0.95
CA LYS A 126 21.89 -13.66 -0.27
C LYS A 126 21.23 -12.62 -1.15
N VAL A 127 20.21 -11.97 -0.61
CA VAL A 127 19.37 -11.00 -1.33
C VAL A 127 19.30 -9.67 -0.59
N GLN A 128 19.15 -8.59 -1.33
CA GLN A 128 18.88 -7.25 -0.83
C GLN A 128 17.47 -6.81 -1.25
N ALA A 129 17.01 -5.67 -0.74
CA ALA A 129 15.74 -5.08 -1.17
C ALA A 129 15.66 -5.02 -2.71
N SER A 130 14.50 -5.32 -3.27
CA SER A 130 14.23 -5.40 -4.72
C SER A 130 14.95 -6.53 -5.49
N ALA A 131 15.67 -7.43 -4.84
CA ALA A 131 16.24 -8.62 -5.50
C ALA A 131 15.10 -9.51 -6.05
N TRP A 132 15.32 -10.10 -7.21
CA TRP A 132 14.34 -10.98 -7.86
C TRP A 132 14.29 -12.34 -7.16
N LEU A 133 13.13 -12.69 -6.64
CA LEU A 133 12.90 -13.99 -6.01
C LEU A 133 12.20 -14.96 -6.96
N GLY A 134 11.35 -14.44 -7.82
CA GLY A 134 10.61 -15.22 -8.80
C GLY A 134 9.96 -14.35 -9.84
N GLN A 135 9.10 -14.94 -10.63
CA GLN A 135 8.30 -14.22 -11.63
C GLN A 135 6.94 -14.88 -11.83
N VAL A 136 6.00 -14.08 -12.30
CA VAL A 136 4.72 -14.51 -12.84
C VAL A 136 4.52 -13.89 -14.22
N ASP A 137 3.69 -14.49 -15.07
CA ASP A 137 3.37 -13.92 -16.37
C ASP A 137 2.09 -13.08 -16.26
N GLU A 138 2.20 -11.79 -16.57
CA GLU A 138 1.06 -10.89 -16.64
C GLU A 138 0.95 -10.30 -18.05
N ASN A 139 -0.12 -10.67 -18.78
CA ASN A 139 -0.36 -10.23 -20.15
C ASN A 139 0.86 -10.47 -21.08
N PHE A 140 1.45 -11.65 -21.03
CA PHE A 140 2.64 -12.06 -21.80
C PHE A 140 3.92 -11.28 -21.43
N GLN A 141 3.94 -10.62 -20.28
CA GLN A 141 5.13 -9.97 -19.75
C GLN A 141 5.53 -10.59 -18.40
N PRO A 142 6.81 -10.97 -18.23
CA PRO A 142 7.29 -11.53 -16.97
C PRO A 142 7.38 -10.43 -15.90
N LEU A 143 6.43 -10.40 -14.98
CA LEU A 143 6.49 -9.55 -13.80
C LEU A 143 7.39 -10.19 -12.74
N LYS A 144 8.39 -9.45 -12.28
CA LYS A 144 9.32 -9.93 -11.25
C LYS A 144 8.72 -9.77 -9.85
N ILE A 145 8.74 -10.86 -9.10
CA ILE A 145 8.40 -10.85 -7.68
C ILE A 145 9.70 -10.64 -6.91
N MET A 146 9.72 -9.62 -6.07
CA MET A 146 10.95 -9.07 -5.48
C MET A 146 10.95 -9.18 -3.96
N ALA A 147 12.14 -9.23 -3.39
CA ALA A 147 12.35 -9.04 -1.95
C ALA A 147 11.78 -7.68 -1.49
N PRO A 148 11.24 -7.57 -0.26
CA PRO A 148 10.55 -6.37 0.19
C PRO A 148 11.38 -5.09 0.05
N PHE A 149 10.78 -4.05 -0.52
CA PHE A 149 11.43 -2.74 -0.71
C PHE A 149 11.79 -2.05 0.59
N THR A 150 11.10 -2.40 1.67
CA THR A 150 11.35 -1.88 3.02
C THR A 150 12.51 -2.56 3.74
N MET A 151 13.01 -3.69 3.19
CA MET A 151 14.10 -4.47 3.78
C MET A 151 15.38 -3.65 3.84
N LYS A 152 16.09 -3.75 4.95
CA LYS A 152 17.40 -3.13 5.15
C LYS A 152 18.47 -4.23 5.19
N GLY A 153 19.68 -3.90 4.71
CA GLY A 153 20.79 -4.84 4.73
C GLY A 153 20.60 -6.02 3.77
N THR A 154 21.19 -7.14 4.14
CA THR A 154 21.16 -8.39 3.37
C THR A 154 20.36 -9.44 4.13
N ALA A 155 19.53 -10.19 3.44
CA ALA A 155 18.85 -11.35 3.98
C ALA A 155 19.22 -12.61 3.21
N THR A 156 19.01 -13.76 3.81
CA THR A 156 19.24 -15.07 3.19
C THR A 156 17.89 -15.72 2.88
N VAL A 157 17.72 -16.29 1.71
CA VAL A 157 16.53 -17.05 1.34
C VAL A 157 16.48 -18.33 2.18
N LYS A 158 15.57 -18.37 3.16
CA LYS A 158 15.35 -19.53 4.02
C LYS A 158 14.51 -20.60 3.34
N THR A 159 13.41 -20.18 2.72
CA THR A 159 12.52 -21.02 1.93
C THR A 159 12.02 -20.26 0.72
N ILE A 160 11.74 -20.96 -0.35
CA ILE A 160 11.05 -20.45 -1.54
C ILE A 160 10.12 -21.54 -2.05
N MET A 161 8.92 -21.13 -2.45
CA MET A 161 7.93 -22.07 -2.99
C MET A 161 8.39 -22.59 -4.35
N PRO A 162 8.10 -23.86 -4.65
CA PRO A 162 8.36 -24.43 -5.97
C PRO A 162 7.51 -23.75 -7.05
N GLU A 163 7.85 -23.97 -8.30
CA GLU A 163 7.00 -23.60 -9.42
C GLU A 163 5.59 -24.15 -9.23
N GLY A 164 4.58 -23.28 -9.38
CA GLY A 164 3.19 -23.65 -9.13
C GLY A 164 2.26 -22.44 -9.05
N ASP A 165 1.03 -22.73 -8.73
CA ASP A 165 -0.07 -21.78 -8.76
C ASP A 165 -0.38 -21.25 -7.36
N TYR A 166 -0.28 -19.92 -7.18
CA TYR A 166 -0.45 -19.25 -5.89
C TYR A 166 -1.27 -17.97 -6.03
N LYS A 167 -1.93 -17.55 -4.94
CA LYS A 167 -2.59 -16.26 -4.83
C LYS A 167 -1.59 -15.17 -4.43
N ILE A 168 -1.95 -13.91 -4.66
CA ILE A 168 -1.06 -12.76 -4.40
C ILE A 168 -0.68 -12.59 -2.92
N GLU A 169 -1.52 -13.04 -1.99
CA GLU A 169 -1.28 -12.95 -0.54
C GLU A 169 -0.63 -14.22 0.04
N ASP A 170 -0.44 -15.29 -0.77
CA ASP A 170 0.27 -16.47 -0.32
C ASP A 170 1.75 -16.15 -0.08
N THR A 171 2.31 -16.73 0.98
CA THR A 171 3.75 -16.61 1.26
C THR A 171 4.53 -17.45 0.27
N ILE A 172 5.23 -16.79 -0.67
CA ILE A 172 6.02 -17.45 -1.73
C ILE A 172 7.48 -17.66 -1.35
N ALA A 173 7.98 -16.92 -0.36
CA ALA A 173 9.32 -17.11 0.18
C ALA A 173 9.39 -16.63 1.64
N ILE A 174 10.36 -17.16 2.39
CA ILE A 174 10.75 -16.63 3.70
C ILE A 174 12.22 -16.25 3.61
N LEU A 175 12.53 -15.01 3.95
CA LEU A 175 13.89 -14.50 4.06
C LEU A 175 14.26 -14.40 5.54
N THR A 176 15.54 -14.62 5.87
CA THR A 176 16.04 -14.38 7.23
C THR A 176 17.04 -13.24 7.17
N ASP A 177 16.81 -12.18 7.96
CA ASP A 177 17.68 -11.02 8.04
C ASP A 177 18.99 -11.32 8.81
N GLU A 178 19.89 -10.33 8.92
CA GLU A 178 21.16 -10.45 9.63
C GLU A 178 20.98 -10.62 11.15
N GLU A 179 19.81 -10.26 11.69
CA GLU A 179 19.46 -10.42 13.10
C GLU A 179 18.79 -11.76 13.40
N GLY A 180 18.52 -12.57 12.36
CA GLY A 180 17.87 -13.88 12.48
C GLY A 180 16.33 -13.83 12.46
N ASN A 181 15.73 -12.70 12.13
CA ASN A 181 14.28 -12.60 12.02
C ASN A 181 13.79 -13.09 10.66
N ASP A 182 12.66 -13.79 10.68
CA ASP A 182 12.02 -14.26 9.46
C ASP A 182 11.13 -13.18 8.84
N ILE A 183 11.30 -12.93 7.56
CA ILE A 183 10.55 -11.97 6.75
C ILE A 183 9.74 -12.76 5.72
N PRO A 184 8.42 -12.95 5.92
CA PRO A 184 7.57 -13.57 4.92
C PRO A 184 7.41 -12.66 3.70
N VAL A 185 7.49 -13.23 2.51
CA VAL A 185 7.34 -12.52 1.25
C VAL A 185 6.15 -13.06 0.49
N THR A 186 5.28 -12.15 0.04
CA THR A 186 4.15 -12.42 -0.84
C THR A 186 4.42 -11.81 -2.23
N MET A 187 3.49 -11.96 -3.17
CA MET A 187 3.63 -11.35 -4.50
C MET A 187 3.33 -9.85 -4.51
N ILE A 188 2.87 -9.27 -3.38
CA ILE A 188 2.52 -7.86 -3.28
C ILE A 188 3.55 -7.08 -2.46
N GLN A 189 3.70 -5.81 -2.82
CA GLN A 189 4.49 -4.82 -2.10
C GLN A 189 3.59 -3.62 -1.74
N ARG A 190 3.75 -3.05 -0.54
CA ARG A 190 3.13 -1.78 -0.18
C ARG A 190 4.21 -0.71 -0.08
N TRP A 191 3.96 0.42 -0.72
CA TRP A 191 4.94 1.51 -0.74
C TRP A 191 4.26 2.86 -0.55
N PRO A 192 4.78 3.72 0.37
CA PRO A 192 4.28 5.07 0.57
C PRO A 192 4.48 5.93 -0.69
N VAL A 193 3.40 6.51 -1.24
CA VAL A 193 3.44 7.27 -2.50
C VAL A 193 4.32 8.53 -2.44
N LYS A 194 4.47 9.12 -1.25
CA LYS A 194 5.29 10.32 -1.04
C LYS A 194 6.75 10.03 -0.70
N ARG A 195 7.16 8.76 -0.67
CA ARG A 195 8.52 8.36 -0.34
C ARG A 195 9.24 7.83 -1.56
N ALA A 196 10.33 8.48 -1.95
CA ALA A 196 11.18 7.96 -3.01
C ALA A 196 11.81 6.61 -2.59
N MET A 197 11.81 5.63 -3.50
CA MET A 197 12.56 4.40 -3.30
C MET A 197 14.05 4.72 -3.50
N THR A 198 14.87 4.37 -2.51
CA THR A 198 16.32 4.57 -2.55
C THR A 198 17.11 3.26 -2.47
N ASN A 199 16.44 2.17 -2.07
CA ASN A 199 17.05 0.86 -1.86
C ASN A 199 17.01 0.02 -3.15
N TYR A 200 17.76 0.44 -4.17
CA TYR A 200 17.97 -0.35 -5.38
C TYR A 200 19.43 -0.29 -5.80
N LYS A 201 19.94 -1.41 -6.31
CA LYS A 201 21.33 -1.53 -6.74
C LYS A 201 21.61 -0.67 -7.97
N GLU A 202 20.68 -0.64 -8.92
CA GLU A 202 20.77 0.09 -10.17
C GLU A 202 19.39 0.63 -10.54
N LYS A 203 19.33 1.92 -10.90
CA LYS A 203 18.07 2.52 -11.35
C LYS A 203 17.74 1.97 -12.74
N PRO A 204 16.61 1.27 -12.92
CA PRO A 204 16.23 0.78 -14.23
C PRO A 204 16.08 1.95 -15.21
N ARG A 205 16.66 1.81 -16.40
CA ARG A 205 16.46 2.77 -17.50
C ARG A 205 15.28 2.30 -18.33
N PRO A 206 14.29 3.15 -18.61
CA PRO A 206 13.23 2.79 -19.53
C PRO A 206 13.81 2.64 -20.93
N PHE A 207 13.72 1.44 -21.50
CA PHE A 207 14.14 1.18 -22.87
C PHE A 207 13.08 1.55 -23.89
N LYS A 208 11.82 1.55 -23.46
CA LYS A 208 10.65 1.85 -24.29
C LYS A 208 9.51 2.35 -23.40
N LEU A 209 8.74 3.32 -23.89
CA LEU A 209 7.46 3.66 -23.29
C LEU A 209 6.51 2.47 -23.47
N LEU A 210 5.76 2.12 -22.43
CA LEU A 210 4.63 1.22 -22.56
C LEU A 210 3.53 2.01 -23.27
N GLU A 211 3.15 1.57 -24.46
CA GLU A 211 2.02 2.10 -25.23
C GLU A 211 0.77 1.29 -24.90
#